data_f8cec9b7af6957e08bb1aed2a95c6ba4
#
_entry.id   f8cec9b7af6957e08bb1aed2a95c6ba4
#
_cell.length_a   1.000
_cell.length_b   1.000
_cell.length_c   1.000
_cell.angle_alpha   90.00
_cell.angle_beta   90.00
_cell.angle_gamma   90.00
#
_symmetry.space_group_name_H-M   'P 1'
#
loop_
_entity.id
_entity.type
_entity.pdbx_description
1 polymer ?
#
loop_
_entity_poly.entity_id
_entity_poly.type
_entity_poly.pdbx_seq_one_letter_code
_entity_poly.pdbx_strand_id
1 'polypeptide(L)'
;MYKPSQDALNLHAADVAEAAERGKLLDAARAADAALREAEASRAPVTEAHRLAMELDAALTAAMRAAYAAERAEIGPRGYEDRIYHRKAKAKPEVHALTAEAERLLTLRENHRLNRIPEVPRVPAV
;
A
#
# COMPACT_ATOMS: atom_id res chain seq x y z
N MET A 1 -5.90 26.34 23.39
CA MET A 1 -4.87 25.50 22.77
C MET A 1 -5.44 24.11 22.48
N TYR A 2 -5.25 23.62 21.28
CA TYR A 2 -5.73 22.30 20.90
C TYR A 2 -4.97 21.21 21.65
N LYS A 3 -5.71 20.22 22.15
CA LYS A 3 -5.14 19.05 22.81
C LYS A 3 -5.74 17.78 22.17
N PRO A 4 -4.92 16.87 21.62
CA PRO A 4 -5.44 15.65 21.01
C PRO A 4 -6.16 14.76 22.02
N SER A 5 -7.20 14.08 21.55
CA SER A 5 -7.85 13.03 22.33
C SER A 5 -6.94 11.81 22.47
N GLN A 6 -7.23 10.96 23.46
CA GLN A 6 -6.48 9.71 23.61
C GLN A 6 -6.65 8.80 22.40
N ASP A 7 -7.84 8.78 21.80
CA ASP A 7 -8.09 8.00 20.58
C ASP A 7 -7.21 8.47 19.42
N ALA A 8 -7.11 9.79 19.22
CA ALA A 8 -6.23 10.35 18.19
C ALA A 8 -4.76 9.99 18.42
N LEU A 9 -4.31 10.06 19.67
CA LEU A 9 -2.94 9.68 20.02
C LEU A 9 -2.68 8.19 19.76
N ASN A 10 -3.64 7.33 20.05
CA ASN A 10 -3.53 5.90 19.80
C ASN A 10 -3.48 5.58 18.31
N LEU A 11 -4.34 6.21 17.52
CA LEU A 11 -4.35 6.05 16.06
C LEU A 11 -3.03 6.53 15.45
N HIS A 12 -2.54 7.66 15.90
CA HIS A 12 -1.26 8.20 15.44
C HIS A 12 -0.10 7.25 15.76
N ALA A 13 -0.05 6.72 16.98
CA ALA A 13 1.00 5.77 17.36
C ALA A 13 0.97 4.51 16.51
N ALA A 14 -0.22 3.99 16.20
CA ALA A 14 -0.37 2.83 15.32
C ALA A 14 0.14 3.13 13.90
N ASP A 15 -0.20 4.31 13.36
CA ASP A 15 0.26 4.71 12.04
C ASP A 15 1.77 4.97 11.99
N VAL A 16 2.36 5.52 13.04
CA VAL A 16 3.82 5.68 13.14
C VAL A 16 4.50 4.32 13.07
N ALA A 17 3.98 3.32 13.80
CA ALA A 17 4.54 1.97 13.79
C ALA A 17 4.43 1.31 12.41
N GLU A 18 3.29 1.44 11.75
CA GLU A 18 3.09 0.90 10.40
C GLU A 18 3.98 1.61 9.38
N ALA A 19 4.06 2.94 9.46
CA ALA A 19 4.91 3.74 8.58
C ALA A 19 6.39 3.38 8.70
N ALA A 20 6.85 2.96 9.87
CA ALA A 20 8.23 2.55 10.08
C ALA A 20 8.61 1.31 9.25
N GLU A 21 7.65 0.50 8.85
CA GLU A 21 7.86 -0.68 8.02
C GLU A 21 7.84 -0.36 6.51
N ARG A 22 7.60 0.88 6.11
CA ARG A 22 7.39 1.29 4.72
C ARG A 22 8.53 0.87 3.79
N GLY A 23 9.77 1.14 4.15
CA GLY A 23 10.94 0.80 3.32
C GLY A 23 11.05 -0.70 3.08
N LYS A 24 10.88 -1.49 4.13
CA LYS A 24 10.92 -2.95 4.07
C LYS A 24 9.77 -3.49 3.18
N LEU A 25 8.58 -2.93 3.32
CA LEU A 25 7.43 -3.35 2.54
C LEU A 25 7.55 -2.96 1.06
N LEU A 26 8.15 -1.82 0.74
CA LEU A 26 8.47 -1.44 -0.63
C LEU A 26 9.48 -2.41 -1.26
N ASP A 27 10.51 -2.80 -0.52
CA ASP A 27 11.49 -3.77 -0.99
C ASP A 27 10.85 -5.14 -1.24
N ALA A 28 9.94 -5.56 -0.37
CA ALA A 28 9.19 -6.80 -0.55
C ALA A 28 8.33 -6.76 -1.82
N ALA A 29 7.69 -5.61 -2.09
CA ALA A 29 6.89 -5.44 -3.31
C ALA A 29 7.77 -5.50 -4.57
N ARG A 30 8.94 -4.89 -4.55
CA ARG A 30 9.89 -4.97 -5.66
C ARG A 30 10.36 -6.40 -5.90
N ALA A 31 10.66 -7.14 -4.84
CA ALA A 31 11.07 -8.54 -4.95
C ALA A 31 9.96 -9.41 -5.51
N ALA A 32 8.72 -9.20 -5.07
CA ALA A 32 7.56 -9.92 -5.58
C ALA A 32 7.30 -9.63 -7.06
N ASP A 33 7.46 -8.36 -7.48
CA ASP A 33 7.34 -7.98 -8.89
C ASP A 33 8.42 -8.64 -9.74
N ALA A 34 9.66 -8.66 -9.28
CA ALA A 34 10.76 -9.31 -9.97
C ALA A 34 10.52 -10.82 -10.12
N ALA A 35 10.02 -11.48 -9.10
CA ALA A 35 9.70 -12.90 -9.14
C ALA A 35 8.60 -13.21 -10.16
N LEU A 36 7.56 -12.37 -10.22
CA LEU A 36 6.49 -12.54 -11.21
C LEU A 36 7.02 -12.33 -12.63
N ARG A 37 7.81 -11.30 -12.86
CA ARG A 37 8.42 -11.03 -14.17
C ARG A 37 9.30 -12.18 -14.64
N GLU A 38 10.07 -12.77 -13.74
CA GLU A 38 10.89 -13.95 -14.05
C GLU A 38 10.03 -15.15 -14.44
N ALA A 39 8.95 -15.40 -13.71
CA ALA A 39 8.00 -16.46 -14.04
C ALA A 39 7.34 -16.25 -15.41
N GLU A 40 6.95 -15.00 -15.70
CA GLU A 40 6.40 -14.63 -17.01
C GLU A 40 7.40 -14.86 -18.12
N ALA A 41 8.65 -14.45 -17.93
CA ALA A 41 9.72 -14.60 -18.91
C ALA A 41 10.08 -16.06 -19.19
N SER A 42 10.04 -16.90 -18.16
CA SER A 42 10.34 -18.35 -18.27
C SER A 42 9.13 -19.19 -18.65
N ARG A 43 7.97 -18.55 -18.87
CA ARG A 43 6.70 -19.22 -19.18
C ARG A 43 6.33 -20.28 -18.16
N ALA A 44 6.43 -19.94 -16.90
CA ALA A 44 6.04 -20.80 -15.79
C ALA A 44 4.57 -21.22 -15.92
N PRO A 45 4.18 -22.37 -15.33
CA PRO A 45 2.78 -22.79 -15.33
C PRO A 45 1.85 -21.70 -14.79
N VAL A 46 0.63 -21.64 -15.32
CA VAL A 46 -0.33 -20.59 -14.95
C VAL A 46 -0.64 -20.58 -13.45
N THR A 47 -0.64 -21.74 -12.80
CA THR A 47 -0.86 -21.83 -11.36
C THR A 47 0.27 -21.18 -10.56
N GLU A 48 1.52 -21.32 -11.00
CA GLU A 48 2.67 -20.69 -10.38
C GLU A 48 2.65 -19.17 -10.63
N ALA A 49 2.38 -18.75 -11.86
CA ALA A 49 2.25 -17.34 -12.19
C ALA A 49 1.12 -16.68 -11.39
N HIS A 50 -0.01 -17.36 -11.23
CA HIS A 50 -1.12 -16.86 -10.40
C HIS A 50 -0.70 -16.70 -8.94
N ARG A 51 -0.01 -17.70 -8.37
CA ARG A 51 0.48 -17.64 -6.99
C ARG A 51 1.39 -16.42 -6.78
N LEU A 52 2.33 -16.20 -7.70
CA LEU A 52 3.25 -15.06 -7.63
C LEU A 52 2.53 -13.73 -7.83
N ALA A 53 1.51 -13.71 -8.69
CA ALA A 53 0.70 -12.51 -8.90
C ALA A 53 -0.10 -12.15 -7.64
N MET A 54 -0.62 -13.14 -6.91
CA MET A 54 -1.32 -12.92 -5.65
C MET A 54 -0.36 -12.47 -4.54
N GLU A 55 0.87 -12.98 -4.52
CA GLU A 55 1.90 -12.49 -3.59
C GLU A 55 2.24 -11.02 -3.86
N LEU A 56 2.36 -10.63 -5.13
CA LEU A 56 2.59 -9.23 -5.48
C LEU A 56 1.42 -8.34 -5.06
N ASP A 57 0.18 -8.79 -5.25
CA ASP A 57 -1.01 -8.06 -4.80
C ASP A 57 -0.94 -7.79 -3.29
N ALA A 58 -0.64 -8.82 -2.50
CA ALA A 58 -0.52 -8.69 -1.06
C ALA A 58 0.62 -7.73 -0.67
N ALA A 59 1.76 -7.82 -1.35
CA ALA A 59 2.91 -6.96 -1.07
C ALA A 59 2.62 -5.49 -1.43
N LEU A 60 1.97 -5.23 -2.56
CA LEU A 60 1.54 -3.88 -2.95
C LEU A 60 0.52 -3.31 -1.97
N THR A 61 -0.42 -4.13 -1.50
CA THR A 61 -1.41 -3.71 -0.51
C THR A 61 -0.75 -3.30 0.80
N ALA A 62 0.20 -4.10 1.29
CA ALA A 62 0.91 -3.78 2.53
C ALA A 62 1.74 -2.49 2.39
N ALA A 63 2.45 -2.33 1.27
CA ALA A 63 3.24 -1.13 1.01
C ALA A 63 2.34 0.12 0.90
N MET A 64 1.22 0.01 0.21
CA MET A 64 0.23 1.08 0.07
C MET A 64 -0.32 1.51 1.43
N ARG A 65 -0.70 0.55 2.27
CA ARG A 65 -1.21 0.84 3.61
C ARG A 65 -0.18 1.56 4.47
N ALA A 66 1.08 1.12 4.41
CA ALA A 66 2.17 1.78 5.13
C ALA A 66 2.42 3.21 4.61
N ALA A 67 2.29 3.43 3.31
CA ALA A 67 2.43 4.77 2.72
C ALA A 67 1.31 5.71 3.18
N TYR A 68 0.06 5.24 3.22
CA TYR A 68 -1.04 6.03 3.76
C TYR A 68 -0.89 6.27 5.27
N ALA A 69 -0.39 5.28 6.01
CA ALA A 69 -0.08 5.46 7.43
C ALA A 69 0.99 6.55 7.62
N ALA A 70 2.01 6.58 6.76
CA ALA A 70 3.03 7.62 6.80
C ALA A 70 2.45 9.02 6.53
N GLU A 71 1.52 9.14 5.59
CA GLU A 71 0.81 10.39 5.32
C GLU A 71 0.07 10.86 6.58
N ARG A 72 -0.73 9.98 7.17
CA ARG A 72 -1.50 10.32 8.38
C ARG A 72 -0.59 10.64 9.56
N ALA A 73 0.49 9.89 9.73
CA ALA A 73 1.46 10.12 10.81
C ALA A 73 2.14 11.50 10.66
N GLU A 74 2.49 11.89 9.43
CA GLU A 74 3.10 13.20 9.16
C GLU A 74 2.14 14.34 9.45
N ILE A 75 0.85 14.18 9.14
CA ILE A 75 -0.18 15.17 9.47
C ILE A 75 -0.28 15.32 10.99
N GLY A 76 -0.18 14.24 11.73
CA GLY A 76 -0.17 14.24 13.18
C GLY A 76 -1.54 13.98 13.82
N PRO A 77 -1.58 13.92 15.17
CA PRO A 77 -2.78 13.50 15.90
C PRO A 77 -4.04 14.31 15.60
N ARG A 78 -3.91 15.62 15.38
CA ARG A 78 -5.06 16.47 15.10
C ARG A 78 -5.78 16.09 13.80
N GLY A 79 -5.05 15.54 12.83
CA GLY A 79 -5.64 15.15 11.54
C GLY A 79 -6.68 14.04 11.64
N TYR A 80 -6.63 13.22 12.69
CA TYR A 80 -7.59 12.13 12.89
C TYR A 80 -8.96 12.61 13.37
N GLU A 81 -9.05 13.81 13.90
CA GLU A 81 -10.27 14.31 14.50
C GLU A 81 -10.69 15.71 14.02
N ASP A 82 -9.92 16.32 13.12
CA ASP A 82 -10.21 17.65 12.57
C ASP A 82 -10.05 17.62 11.04
N ARG A 83 -11.18 17.55 10.34
CA ARG A 83 -11.21 17.44 8.87
C ARG A 83 -10.59 18.64 8.17
N ILE A 84 -10.81 19.83 8.70
CA ILE A 84 -10.30 21.06 8.10
C ILE A 84 -8.79 21.11 8.23
N TYR A 85 -8.29 20.77 9.42
CA TYR A 85 -6.86 20.66 9.66
C TYR A 85 -6.21 19.63 8.74
N HIS A 86 -6.81 18.46 8.62
CA HIS A 86 -6.33 17.39 7.74
C HIS A 86 -6.21 17.86 6.29
N ARG A 87 -7.25 18.51 5.77
CA ARG A 87 -7.28 19.02 4.40
C ARG A 87 -6.17 20.05 4.16
N LYS A 88 -5.99 20.98 5.08
CA LYS A 88 -4.95 22.00 4.99
C LYS A 88 -3.55 21.40 5.07
N ALA A 89 -3.36 20.41 5.93
CA ALA A 89 -2.07 19.75 6.10
C ALA A 89 -1.63 19.01 4.83
N LYS A 90 -2.57 18.47 4.06
CA LYS A 90 -2.26 17.76 2.80
C LYS A 90 -1.60 18.66 1.75
N ALA A 91 -1.76 19.97 1.86
CA ALA A 91 -1.11 20.91 0.95
C ALA A 91 0.37 21.17 1.29
N LYS A 92 0.83 20.77 2.47
CA LYS A 92 2.24 20.91 2.84
C LYS A 92 3.11 20.00 1.98
N PRO A 93 4.30 20.48 1.53
CA PRO A 93 5.15 19.67 0.63
C PRO A 93 5.51 18.29 1.17
N GLU A 94 5.81 18.17 2.47
CA GLU A 94 6.17 16.90 3.11
C GLU A 94 5.02 15.89 3.07
N VAL A 95 3.81 16.37 3.33
CA VAL A 95 2.61 15.52 3.30
C VAL A 95 2.24 15.18 1.85
N HIS A 96 2.32 16.18 0.96
CA HIS A 96 2.00 15.98 -0.45
C HIS A 96 2.85 14.89 -1.10
N ALA A 97 4.14 14.84 -0.78
CA ALA A 97 5.05 13.82 -1.30
C ALA A 97 4.64 12.42 -0.83
N LEU A 98 4.21 12.28 0.42
CA LEU A 98 3.73 11.01 0.97
C LEU A 98 2.39 10.60 0.35
N THR A 99 1.50 11.55 0.14
CA THR A 99 0.22 11.32 -0.56
C THR A 99 0.48 10.80 -1.98
N ALA A 100 1.39 11.44 -2.71
CA ALA A 100 1.72 11.05 -4.08
C ALA A 100 2.28 9.62 -4.13
N GLU A 101 3.13 9.25 -3.19
CA GLU A 101 3.66 7.88 -3.11
C GLU A 101 2.55 6.86 -2.84
N ALA A 102 1.66 7.15 -1.89
CA ALA A 102 0.55 6.27 -1.55
C ALA A 102 -0.40 6.09 -2.73
N GLU A 103 -0.74 7.17 -3.43
CA GLU A 103 -1.60 7.12 -4.62
C GLU A 103 -0.95 6.35 -5.77
N ARG A 104 0.36 6.49 -5.95
CA ARG A 104 1.10 5.72 -6.95
C ARG A 104 1.03 4.22 -6.66
N LEU A 105 1.21 3.83 -5.39
CA LEU A 105 1.10 2.42 -5.00
C LEU A 105 -0.32 1.89 -5.17
N LEU A 106 -1.32 2.69 -4.84
CA LEU A 106 -2.72 2.34 -5.10
C LEU A 106 -2.95 2.08 -6.59
N THR A 107 -2.47 2.96 -7.44
CA THR A 107 -2.60 2.82 -8.89
C THR A 107 -1.88 1.57 -9.41
N LEU A 108 -0.67 1.31 -8.92
CA LEU A 108 0.06 0.10 -9.29
C LEU A 108 -0.71 -1.17 -8.90
N ARG A 109 -1.29 -1.18 -7.70
CA ARG A 109 -2.10 -2.31 -7.24
C ARG A 109 -3.34 -2.51 -8.12
N GLU A 110 -4.06 -1.43 -8.42
CA GLU A 110 -5.26 -1.52 -9.26
C GLU A 110 -4.92 -2.00 -10.69
N ASN A 111 -3.86 -1.48 -11.28
CA ASN A 111 -3.40 -1.93 -12.59
C ASN A 111 -2.98 -3.41 -12.57
N HIS A 112 -2.31 -3.83 -11.52
CA HIS A 112 -1.91 -5.22 -11.35
C HIS A 112 -3.15 -6.14 -11.29
N ARG A 113 -4.15 -5.76 -10.51
CA ARG A 113 -5.40 -6.53 -10.38
C ARG A 113 -6.16 -6.64 -11.69
N LEU A 114 -6.18 -5.57 -12.46
CA LEU A 114 -6.92 -5.52 -13.74
C LEU A 114 -6.20 -6.26 -14.87
N ASN A 115 -4.88 -6.20 -14.93
CA ASN A 115 -4.14 -6.54 -16.14
C ASN A 115 -3.08 -7.63 -15.97
N ARG A 116 -2.65 -7.93 -14.75
CA ARG A 116 -1.47 -8.79 -14.55
C ARG A 116 -1.73 -10.05 -13.72
N ILE A 117 -2.92 -10.24 -13.17
CA ILE A 117 -3.25 -11.46 -12.45
C ILE A 117 -3.88 -12.45 -13.43
N PRO A 118 -3.18 -13.54 -13.77
CA PRO A 118 -3.73 -14.51 -14.71
C PRO A 118 -4.91 -15.25 -14.09
N GLU A 119 -5.93 -15.51 -14.90
CA GLU A 119 -7.04 -16.36 -14.48
C GLU A 119 -6.59 -17.81 -14.47
N VAL A 120 -6.91 -18.50 -13.39
CA VAL A 120 -6.72 -19.95 -13.34
C VAL A 120 -7.92 -20.62 -14.02
N PRO A 121 -7.69 -21.48 -15.03
CA PRO A 121 -8.79 -22.15 -15.70
C PRO A 121 -9.66 -22.91 -14.70
N ARG A 122 -10.99 -22.75 -14.83
CA ARG A 122 -11.92 -23.53 -14.03
C ARG A 122 -11.92 -24.97 -14.52
N VAL A 123 -11.82 -25.90 -13.60
CA VAL A 123 -12.04 -27.31 -13.92
C VAL A 123 -13.54 -27.48 -14.17
N PRO A 124 -13.98 -27.99 -15.35
CA PRO A 124 -15.39 -28.22 -15.58
C PRO A 124 -15.95 -29.18 -14.53
N ALA A 125 -17.11 -28.83 -13.99
CA ALA A 125 -17.84 -29.73 -13.12
C ALA A 125 -18.32 -30.93 -13.97
N VAL A 126 -17.96 -32.11 -13.55
CA VAL A 126 -18.34 -33.33 -14.24
C VAL A 126 -19.71 -33.81 -13.74
#